data_6939c4b0a6533a9a038be8560337b784
#
_entry.id   6939c4b0a6533a9a038be8560337b784
#
_cell.length_a   1.000
_cell.length_b   1.000
_cell.length_c   1.000
_cell.angle_alpha   90.00
_cell.angle_beta   90.00
_cell.angle_gamma   90.00
#
_symmetry.space_group_name_H-M   'P 1'
#
loop_
_entity.id
_entity.type
_entity.pdbx_description
1 polymer ?
#
loop_
_entity_poly.entity_id
_entity_poly.type
_entity_poly.pdbx_seq_one_letter_code
_entity_poly.pdbx_strand_id
1 'polypeptide(L)'
;MPYSYHYFKDNFKSHLQKNFASDIKILDVGPGSGSYFDLLCNDFTNIDAVEVFEPYIDQFNLRDKYKNVYVQDILEFNYNDYKYMIFGDVIEHLSIEDAYKLLDDITSKGIYCMVAVPYLLEQDAVGGNVYEIHKQPDLTPMNFRDRFPMMETFRYNGQYGMYFNYQYL
;
A
#
# COMPACT_ATOMS: atom_id res chain seq x y z
N MET A 1 -9.16 -6.16 7.50
CA MET A 1 -8.54 -7.50 7.71
C MET A 1 -7.08 -7.42 7.29
N PRO A 2 -6.13 -8.03 8.01
CA PRO A 2 -4.71 -7.92 7.69
C PRO A 2 -4.29 -8.70 6.43
N TYR A 3 -5.21 -8.94 5.53
CA TYR A 3 -5.03 -9.68 4.29
C TYR A 3 -5.59 -8.88 3.13
N SER A 4 -4.74 -8.46 2.20
CA SER A 4 -5.18 -7.81 0.98
C SER A 4 -5.71 -8.80 -0.06
N TYR A 5 -6.65 -8.35 -0.88
CA TYR A 5 -7.20 -9.15 -1.97
C TYR A 5 -6.11 -9.59 -2.95
N HIS A 6 -6.34 -10.73 -3.62
CA HIS A 6 -5.42 -11.25 -4.64
C HIS A 6 -5.55 -10.55 -6.01
N TYR A 7 -6.59 -9.73 -6.19
CA TYR A 7 -6.86 -9.06 -7.46
C TYR A 7 -5.67 -8.23 -7.94
N PHE A 8 -5.32 -8.42 -9.22
CA PHE A 8 -4.29 -7.68 -9.95
C PHE A 8 -2.84 -7.84 -9.46
N LYS A 9 -2.56 -8.65 -8.43
CA LYS A 9 -1.22 -8.82 -7.87
C LYS A 9 -0.21 -9.35 -8.89
N ASP A 10 -0.58 -10.34 -9.71
CA ASP A 10 0.32 -10.87 -10.75
C ASP A 10 0.64 -9.83 -11.83
N ASN A 11 -0.34 -9.01 -12.18
CA ASN A 11 -0.12 -7.89 -13.10
C ASN A 11 0.84 -6.86 -12.51
N PHE A 12 0.67 -6.53 -11.22
CA PHE A 12 1.54 -5.62 -10.49
C PHE A 12 2.97 -6.15 -10.43
N LYS A 13 3.17 -7.42 -10.05
CA LYS A 13 4.47 -8.08 -10.04
C LYS A 13 5.16 -8.01 -11.41
N SER A 14 4.45 -8.41 -12.45
CA SER A 14 4.97 -8.39 -13.83
C SER A 14 5.37 -6.98 -14.28
N HIS A 15 4.59 -5.97 -13.86
CA HIS A 15 4.90 -4.58 -14.14
C HIS A 15 6.18 -4.12 -13.42
N LEU A 16 6.30 -4.41 -12.13
CA LEU A 16 7.53 -4.07 -11.38
C LEU A 16 8.77 -4.72 -11.99
N GLN A 17 8.72 -6.01 -12.29
CA GLN A 17 9.83 -6.74 -12.92
C GLN A 17 10.27 -6.13 -14.25
N LYS A 18 9.31 -5.64 -15.04
CA LYS A 18 9.60 -5.05 -16.36
C LYS A 18 10.24 -3.66 -16.27
N ASN A 19 9.88 -2.86 -15.26
CA ASN A 19 10.17 -1.42 -15.24
C ASN A 19 11.19 -1.00 -14.18
N PHE A 20 11.51 -1.87 -13.22
CA PHE A 20 12.40 -1.53 -12.11
C PHE A 20 13.46 -2.59 -11.90
N ALA A 21 14.66 -2.14 -11.48
CA ALA A 21 15.75 -3.03 -11.11
C ALA A 21 15.41 -3.81 -9.81
N SER A 22 15.95 -5.03 -9.68
CA SER A 22 15.66 -5.94 -8.56
C SER A 22 16.13 -5.44 -7.19
N ASP A 23 17.00 -4.44 -7.15
CA ASP A 23 17.60 -3.86 -5.95
C ASP A 23 17.00 -2.51 -5.54
N ILE A 24 15.95 -2.02 -6.25
CA ILE A 24 15.28 -0.78 -5.83
C ILE A 24 14.80 -0.89 -4.39
N LYS A 25 14.84 0.23 -3.68
CA LYS A 25 14.36 0.29 -2.30
C LYS A 25 12.83 0.43 -2.29
N ILE A 26 12.16 -0.61 -1.83
CA ILE A 26 10.70 -0.70 -1.74
C ILE A 26 10.27 -0.57 -0.27
N LEU A 27 9.21 0.19 -0.01
CA LEU A 27 8.53 0.23 1.28
C LEU A 27 7.13 -0.37 1.14
N ASP A 28 6.86 -1.43 1.89
CA ASP A 28 5.52 -2.01 2.07
C ASP A 28 4.88 -1.35 3.29
N VAL A 29 3.83 -0.58 3.07
CA VAL A 29 3.14 0.21 4.09
C VAL A 29 1.94 -0.56 4.60
N GLY A 30 1.86 -0.78 5.92
CA GLY A 30 0.81 -1.59 6.52
C GLY A 30 0.78 -3.01 5.95
N PRO A 31 1.89 -3.77 6.02
CA PRO A 31 2.04 -5.05 5.30
C PRO A 31 1.04 -6.11 5.73
N GLY A 32 0.40 -5.95 6.92
CA GLY A 32 -0.48 -6.96 7.49
C GLY A 32 0.20 -8.32 7.55
N SER A 33 -0.32 -9.32 6.83
CA SER A 33 0.29 -10.67 6.74
C SER A 33 1.56 -10.74 5.89
N GLY A 34 1.96 -9.67 5.22
CA GLY A 34 3.11 -9.65 4.33
C GLY A 34 2.83 -10.21 2.93
N SER A 35 1.60 -10.10 2.45
CA SER A 35 1.21 -10.70 1.17
C SER A 35 1.91 -10.09 -0.05
N TYR A 36 2.32 -8.83 0.00
CA TYR A 36 3.14 -8.21 -1.05
C TYR A 36 4.60 -8.63 -0.95
N PHE A 37 5.13 -8.83 0.25
CA PHE A 37 6.44 -9.45 0.41
C PHE A 37 6.47 -10.84 -0.23
N ASP A 38 5.53 -11.71 0.12
CA ASP A 38 5.46 -13.08 -0.40
C ASP A 38 5.33 -13.10 -1.94
N LEU A 39 4.69 -12.09 -2.52
CA LEU A 39 4.58 -11.90 -3.96
C LEU A 39 5.94 -11.54 -4.62
N LEU A 40 6.76 -10.70 -3.97
CA LEU A 40 7.89 -9.98 -4.57
C LEU A 40 9.26 -10.50 -4.14
N CYS A 41 9.39 -11.22 -3.03
CA CYS A 41 10.67 -11.55 -2.39
C CYS A 41 11.64 -12.38 -3.24
N ASN A 42 11.14 -13.09 -4.25
CA ASN A 42 11.99 -13.82 -5.19
C ASN A 42 12.60 -12.94 -6.30
N ASP A 43 12.09 -11.73 -6.48
CA ASP A 43 12.45 -10.86 -7.61
C ASP A 43 13.08 -9.54 -7.14
N PHE A 44 12.78 -9.13 -5.89
CA PHE A 44 13.28 -7.88 -5.30
C PHE A 44 13.94 -8.15 -3.95
N THR A 45 15.14 -7.62 -3.76
CA THR A 45 15.99 -7.93 -2.60
C THR A 45 16.00 -6.88 -1.50
N ASN A 46 15.36 -5.73 -1.74
CA ASN A 46 15.46 -4.57 -0.86
C ASN A 46 14.07 -4.05 -0.48
N ILE A 47 13.34 -4.85 0.28
CA ILE A 47 11.97 -4.56 0.72
C ILE A 47 11.98 -4.35 2.23
N ASP A 48 11.61 -3.14 2.67
CA ASP A 48 11.36 -2.78 4.05
C ASP A 48 9.85 -2.68 4.31
N ALA A 49 9.44 -2.71 5.57
CA ALA A 49 8.05 -2.52 5.99
C ALA A 49 7.91 -1.44 7.06
N VAL A 50 6.81 -0.69 7.03
CA VAL A 50 6.36 0.16 8.13
C VAL A 50 4.95 -0.27 8.55
N GLU A 51 4.80 -0.60 9.85
CA GLU A 51 3.56 -1.12 10.44
C GLU A 51 3.25 -0.34 11.72
N VAL A 52 2.05 0.22 11.81
CA VAL A 52 1.63 1.00 12.97
C VAL A 52 1.14 0.12 14.12
N PHE A 53 0.57 -1.05 13.82
CA PHE A 53 0.05 -1.98 14.81
C PHE A 53 1.08 -3.06 15.15
N GLU A 54 1.90 -2.81 16.16
CA GLU A 54 3.01 -3.66 16.58
C GLU A 54 2.66 -5.16 16.74
N PRO A 55 1.47 -5.58 17.25
CA PRO A 55 1.14 -6.98 17.38
C PRO A 55 1.17 -7.78 16.06
N TYR A 56 0.96 -7.14 14.90
CA TYR A 56 1.04 -7.81 13.60
C TYR A 56 2.46 -8.25 13.25
N ILE A 57 3.48 -7.56 13.78
CA ILE A 57 4.88 -7.88 13.50
C ILE A 57 5.21 -9.30 13.98
N ASP A 58 4.83 -9.63 15.21
CA ASP A 58 5.07 -10.96 15.78
C ASP A 58 4.07 -11.99 15.23
N GLN A 59 2.79 -11.60 15.10
CA GLN A 59 1.74 -12.48 14.59
C GLN A 59 2.05 -13.04 13.21
N PHE A 60 2.65 -12.24 12.34
CA PHE A 60 2.94 -12.60 10.94
C PHE A 60 4.44 -12.82 10.65
N ASN A 61 5.28 -12.84 11.70
CA ASN A 61 6.73 -13.00 11.60
C ASN A 61 7.37 -12.02 10.59
N LEU A 62 6.95 -10.74 10.62
CA LEU A 62 7.37 -9.76 9.62
C LEU A 62 8.87 -9.49 9.66
N ARG A 63 9.53 -9.61 10.83
CA ARG A 63 10.99 -9.43 10.96
C ARG A 63 11.80 -10.51 10.25
N ASP A 64 11.21 -11.69 10.00
CA ASP A 64 11.85 -12.77 9.25
C ASP A 64 11.64 -12.61 7.73
N LYS A 65 10.66 -11.80 7.34
CA LYS A 65 10.33 -11.53 5.94
C LYS A 65 11.10 -10.31 5.41
N TYR A 66 10.90 -9.15 6.01
CA TYR A 66 11.41 -7.88 5.51
C TYR A 66 12.85 -7.61 5.96
N LYS A 67 13.58 -6.86 5.15
CA LYS A 67 14.95 -6.43 5.47
C LYS A 67 14.99 -5.58 6.74
N ASN A 68 14.07 -4.63 6.87
CA ASN A 68 13.82 -3.83 8.05
C ASN A 68 12.32 -3.71 8.28
N VAL A 69 11.90 -3.71 9.56
CA VAL A 69 10.51 -3.47 9.98
C VAL A 69 10.50 -2.31 10.97
N TYR A 70 9.77 -1.26 10.63
CA TYR A 70 9.62 -0.07 11.44
C TYR A 70 8.24 -0.06 12.10
N VAL A 71 8.18 0.17 13.41
CA VAL A 71 6.94 0.33 14.18
C VAL A 71 6.63 1.82 14.23
N GLN A 72 5.87 2.31 13.26
CA GLN A 72 5.59 3.75 13.15
C GLN A 72 4.38 4.01 12.26
N ASP A 73 3.68 5.13 12.50
CA ASP A 73 2.66 5.64 11.58
C ASP A 73 3.34 6.17 10.31
N ILE A 74 2.80 5.80 9.15
CA ILE A 74 3.30 6.27 7.84
C ILE A 74 3.24 7.80 7.72
N LEU A 75 2.29 8.45 8.38
CA LEU A 75 2.15 9.91 8.37
C LEU A 75 3.31 10.63 9.06
N GLU A 76 4.06 9.93 9.92
CA GLU A 76 5.23 10.45 10.64
C GLU A 76 6.55 9.84 10.14
N PHE A 77 6.48 8.82 9.27
CA PHE A 77 7.65 8.08 8.81
C PHE A 77 8.41 8.84 7.73
N ASN A 78 9.74 8.82 7.81
CA ASN A 78 10.61 9.39 6.77
C ASN A 78 10.86 8.39 5.64
N TYR A 79 10.15 8.53 4.53
CA TYR A 79 10.25 7.67 3.34
C TYR A 79 11.08 8.26 2.19
N ASN A 80 11.85 9.32 2.42
CA ASN A 80 12.57 10.04 1.34
C ASN A 80 13.60 9.17 0.59
N ASP A 81 14.12 8.12 1.21
CA ASP A 81 15.12 7.22 0.62
C ASP A 81 14.50 6.09 -0.22
N TYR A 82 13.18 5.97 -0.24
CA TYR A 82 12.52 4.92 -1.00
C TYR A 82 12.25 5.32 -2.44
N LYS A 83 12.35 4.36 -3.33
CA LYS A 83 12.04 4.56 -4.76
C LYS A 83 10.63 4.14 -5.10
N TYR A 84 10.11 3.18 -4.39
CA TYR A 84 8.76 2.63 -4.59
C TYR A 84 8.05 2.40 -3.26
N MET A 85 6.76 2.74 -3.20
CA MET A 85 5.92 2.48 -2.03
C MET A 85 4.68 1.68 -2.41
N ILE A 86 4.31 0.72 -1.56
CA ILE A 86 3.14 -0.15 -1.75
C ILE A 86 2.14 0.15 -0.65
N PHE A 87 0.89 0.46 -1.04
CA PHE A 87 -0.25 0.66 -0.16
C PHE A 87 -1.34 -0.36 -0.52
N GLY A 88 -1.24 -1.54 0.06
CA GLY A 88 -2.20 -2.62 -0.17
C GLY A 88 -3.26 -2.65 0.92
N ASP A 89 -4.44 -2.09 0.66
CA ASP A 89 -5.52 -1.94 1.64
C ASP A 89 -5.09 -1.10 2.86
N VAL A 90 -4.63 0.13 2.60
CA VAL A 90 -4.15 1.09 3.63
C VAL A 90 -4.82 2.44 3.53
N ILE A 91 -4.98 2.97 2.32
CA ILE A 91 -5.44 4.36 2.11
C ILE A 91 -6.86 4.58 2.62
N GLU A 92 -7.71 3.59 2.56
CA GLU A 92 -9.09 3.63 3.12
C GLU A 92 -9.14 3.78 4.64
N HIS A 93 -8.06 3.45 5.34
CA HIS A 93 -7.93 3.60 6.80
C HIS A 93 -7.51 5.02 7.22
N LEU A 94 -6.99 5.82 6.29
CA LEU A 94 -6.63 7.22 6.53
C LEU A 94 -7.83 8.15 6.32
N SER A 95 -7.80 9.32 6.96
CA SER A 95 -8.72 10.39 6.57
C SER A 95 -8.47 10.81 5.12
N ILE A 96 -9.47 11.37 4.44
CA ILE A 96 -9.31 11.87 3.06
C ILE A 96 -8.17 12.90 2.99
N GLU A 97 -8.10 13.78 3.98
CA GLU A 97 -7.09 14.85 4.04
C GLU A 97 -5.66 14.27 4.23
N ASP A 98 -5.49 13.33 5.16
CA ASP A 98 -4.18 12.70 5.42
C ASP A 98 -3.73 11.87 4.22
N ALA A 99 -4.63 11.07 3.64
CA ALA A 99 -4.36 10.29 2.43
C ALA A 99 -3.97 11.19 1.25
N TYR A 100 -4.69 12.31 1.04
CA TYR A 100 -4.36 13.26 -0.01
C TYR A 100 -2.96 13.86 0.19
N LYS A 101 -2.66 14.38 1.38
CA LYS A 101 -1.36 14.99 1.69
C LYS A 101 -0.21 13.99 1.50
N LEU A 102 -0.40 12.76 1.96
CA LEU A 102 0.60 11.70 1.82
C LEU A 102 0.89 11.37 0.36
N LEU A 103 -0.15 11.12 -0.44
CA LEU A 103 -0.01 10.76 -1.86
C LEU A 103 0.51 11.92 -2.72
N ASP A 104 0.13 13.15 -2.39
CA ASP A 104 0.62 14.36 -3.05
C ASP A 104 2.12 14.58 -2.77
N ASP A 105 2.54 14.42 -1.51
CA ASP A 105 3.95 14.55 -1.12
C ASP A 105 4.83 13.45 -1.77
N ILE A 106 4.38 12.19 -1.75
CA ILE A 106 5.05 11.07 -2.42
C ILE A 106 5.24 11.37 -3.91
N THR A 107 4.17 11.81 -4.58
CA THR A 107 4.19 12.13 -6.01
C THR A 107 5.09 13.32 -6.32
N SER A 108 5.01 14.38 -5.52
CA SER A 108 5.85 15.58 -5.70
C SER A 108 7.34 15.31 -5.54
N LYS A 109 7.71 14.32 -4.73
CA LYS A 109 9.09 13.85 -4.54
C LYS A 109 9.57 12.90 -5.64
N GLY A 110 8.73 12.55 -6.59
CA GLY A 110 9.07 11.59 -7.66
C GLY A 110 9.26 10.16 -7.14
N ILE A 111 8.65 9.82 -6.02
CA ILE A 111 8.59 8.46 -5.50
C ILE A 111 7.42 7.76 -6.19
N TYR A 112 7.65 6.59 -6.75
CA TYR A 112 6.59 5.78 -7.36
C TYR A 112 5.75 5.10 -6.28
N CYS A 113 4.44 5.03 -6.48
CA CYS A 113 3.62 4.23 -5.58
C CYS A 113 2.48 3.50 -6.29
N MET A 114 2.09 2.39 -5.69
CA MET A 114 0.88 1.64 -5.99
C MET A 114 -0.06 1.71 -4.78
N VAL A 115 -1.32 2.01 -5.06
CA VAL A 115 -2.41 1.98 -4.08
C VAL A 115 -3.44 0.97 -4.54
N ALA A 116 -3.80 0.04 -3.66
CA ALA A 116 -4.88 -0.90 -3.89
C ALA A 116 -5.91 -0.74 -2.76
N VAL A 117 -7.20 -0.64 -3.12
CA VAL A 117 -8.28 -0.38 -2.17
C VAL A 117 -9.54 -1.16 -2.51
N PRO A 118 -10.31 -1.61 -1.50
CA PRO A 118 -11.66 -2.14 -1.70
C PRO A 118 -12.65 -1.01 -1.97
N TYR A 119 -13.77 -1.36 -2.61
CA TYR A 119 -14.86 -0.43 -2.85
C TYR A 119 -16.08 -0.76 -1.99
N LEU A 120 -16.75 0.29 -1.52
CA LEU A 120 -18.02 0.21 -0.79
C LEU A 120 -17.95 -0.80 0.36
N LEU A 121 -16.87 -0.77 1.11
CA LEU A 121 -16.62 -1.69 2.22
C LEU A 121 -16.55 -0.93 3.54
N GLU A 122 -17.50 -1.21 4.42
CA GLU A 122 -17.44 -0.79 5.83
C GLU A 122 -16.65 -1.81 6.64
N GLN A 123 -15.74 -1.34 7.48
CA GLN A 123 -14.98 -2.17 8.39
C GLN A 123 -14.73 -1.45 9.71
N ASP A 124 -15.07 -2.12 10.80
CA ASP A 124 -14.71 -1.71 12.17
C ASP A 124 -13.35 -2.26 12.58
N ALA A 125 -12.95 -1.96 13.83
CA ALA A 125 -11.72 -2.50 14.40
C ALA A 125 -11.69 -4.04 14.35
N VAL A 126 -10.59 -4.60 13.89
CA VAL A 126 -10.39 -6.06 13.78
C VAL A 126 -9.42 -6.52 14.86
N GLY A 127 -9.86 -7.46 15.72
CA GLY A 127 -9.01 -7.99 16.79
C GLY A 127 -8.46 -6.93 17.75
N GLY A 128 -9.21 -5.83 17.95
CA GLY A 128 -8.78 -4.69 18.78
C GLY A 128 -7.87 -3.69 18.07
N ASN A 129 -7.52 -3.92 16.82
CA ASN A 129 -6.75 -2.98 16.02
C ASN A 129 -7.64 -1.87 15.46
N VAL A 130 -7.54 -0.67 16.04
CA VAL A 130 -8.32 0.52 15.64
C VAL A 130 -7.84 1.09 14.29
N TYR A 131 -6.64 0.77 13.85
CA TYR A 131 -6.10 1.19 12.56
C TYR A 131 -6.74 0.45 11.38
N GLU A 132 -7.48 -0.64 11.65
CA GLU A 132 -8.25 -1.37 10.63
C GLU A 132 -9.61 -0.74 10.32
N ILE A 133 -10.00 0.33 11.01
CA ILE A 133 -11.28 1.02 10.74
C ILE A 133 -11.21 1.74 9.40
N HIS A 134 -12.17 1.47 8.51
CA HIS A 134 -12.30 2.20 7.26
C HIS A 134 -12.87 3.60 7.51
N LYS A 135 -12.07 4.62 7.29
CA LYS A 135 -12.48 6.03 7.32
C LYS A 135 -13.06 6.50 5.99
N GLN A 136 -12.89 5.72 4.94
CA GLN A 136 -13.40 5.98 3.60
C GLN A 136 -14.20 4.77 3.06
N PRO A 137 -15.31 4.36 3.73
CA PRO A 137 -16.07 3.17 3.34
C PRO A 137 -16.84 3.34 2.02
N ASP A 138 -16.95 4.56 1.53
CA ASP A 138 -17.68 4.96 0.33
C ASP A 138 -16.81 4.99 -0.94
N LEU A 139 -15.59 4.45 -0.90
CA LEU A 139 -14.71 4.43 -2.08
C LEU A 139 -15.37 3.73 -3.27
N THR A 140 -15.27 4.39 -4.41
CA THR A 140 -15.62 3.90 -5.75
C THR A 140 -14.53 4.31 -6.73
N PRO A 141 -14.45 3.77 -7.95
CA PRO A 141 -13.48 4.24 -8.94
C PRO A 141 -13.57 5.75 -9.22
N MET A 142 -14.79 6.30 -9.16
CA MET A 142 -15.04 7.71 -9.45
C MET A 142 -14.56 8.59 -8.30
N ASN A 143 -15.03 8.35 -7.08
CA ASN A 143 -14.67 9.23 -5.96
C ASN A 143 -13.20 9.05 -5.50
N PHE A 144 -12.58 7.88 -5.75
CA PHE A 144 -11.14 7.73 -5.55
C PHE A 144 -10.35 8.68 -6.44
N ARG A 145 -10.69 8.76 -7.72
CA ARG A 145 -10.03 9.69 -8.68
C ARG A 145 -10.30 11.15 -8.36
N ASP A 146 -11.50 11.46 -7.90
CA ASP A 146 -11.85 12.83 -7.49
C ASP A 146 -11.08 13.25 -6.23
N ARG A 147 -10.87 12.32 -5.27
CA ARG A 147 -10.10 12.56 -4.03
C ARG A 147 -8.59 12.62 -4.29
N PHE A 148 -8.09 11.77 -5.18
CA PHE A 148 -6.65 11.57 -5.41
C PHE A 148 -6.29 11.74 -6.90
N PRO A 149 -6.38 12.98 -7.44
CA PRO A 149 -6.19 13.23 -8.87
C PRO A 149 -4.76 12.96 -9.37
N MET A 150 -3.78 12.84 -8.45
CA MET A 150 -2.40 12.42 -8.76
C MET A 150 -2.28 10.93 -9.07
N MET A 151 -3.33 10.13 -8.81
CA MET A 151 -3.30 8.68 -9.03
C MET A 151 -4.03 8.32 -10.31
N GLU A 152 -3.36 7.55 -11.18
CA GLU A 152 -3.97 7.01 -12.39
C GLU A 152 -4.54 5.61 -12.14
N THR A 153 -5.73 5.33 -12.68
CA THR A 153 -6.33 3.98 -12.57
C THR A 153 -5.63 3.04 -13.52
N PHE A 154 -5.08 1.96 -12.98
CA PHE A 154 -4.56 0.88 -13.80
C PHE A 154 -5.61 -0.20 -14.10
N ARG A 155 -6.20 -0.76 -13.04
CA ARG A 155 -7.25 -1.79 -13.12
C ARG A 155 -8.27 -1.63 -12.01
N TYR A 156 -9.49 -2.01 -12.31
CA TYR A 156 -10.53 -2.16 -11.30
C TYR A 156 -11.54 -3.22 -11.72
N ASN A 157 -12.23 -3.78 -10.75
CA ASN A 157 -13.45 -4.57 -10.91
C ASN A 157 -14.56 -3.95 -10.02
N GLY A 158 -15.70 -4.60 -9.90
CA GLY A 158 -16.81 -4.08 -9.09
C GLY A 158 -16.54 -3.98 -7.59
N GLN A 159 -15.43 -4.51 -7.09
CA GLN A 159 -15.14 -4.63 -5.65
C GLN A 159 -13.80 -4.01 -5.24
N TYR A 160 -12.87 -3.80 -6.19
CA TYR A 160 -11.49 -3.47 -5.89
C TYR A 160 -10.83 -2.67 -7.00
N GLY A 161 -9.94 -1.76 -6.64
CA GLY A 161 -9.14 -0.98 -7.59
C GLY A 161 -7.66 -0.96 -7.23
N MET A 162 -6.83 -0.84 -8.26
CA MET A 162 -5.39 -0.66 -8.16
C MET A 162 -4.97 0.55 -8.99
N TYR A 163 -4.26 1.46 -8.38
CA TYR A 163 -3.90 2.77 -8.90
C TYR A 163 -2.41 3.02 -8.77
N PHE A 164 -1.88 3.88 -9.65
CA PHE A 164 -0.48 4.28 -9.66
C PHE A 164 -0.36 5.80 -9.81
N ASN A 165 0.68 6.42 -9.26
CA ASN A 165 0.97 7.84 -9.45
C ASN A 165 1.87 8.12 -10.68
N TYR A 166 1.88 7.22 -11.65
CA TYR A 166 2.65 7.32 -12.89
C TYR A 166 1.92 6.59 -14.02
N GLN A 167 2.25 6.95 -15.27
CA GLN A 167 1.67 6.26 -16.41
C GLN A 167 2.14 4.81 -16.45
N TYR A 168 1.19 3.91 -16.39
CA TYR A 168 1.41 2.49 -16.54
C TYR A 168 1.46 2.16 -18.03
N LEU A 169 2.66 1.91 -18.55
CA LEU A 169 2.92 1.53 -19.94
C LEU A 169 2.96 0.02 -20.12
#